data_c19e9b1e56c265dd34734c45760c77c9
#
_entry.id   c19e9b1e56c265dd34734c45760c77c9
#
_cell.length_a   1.000
_cell.length_b   1.000
_cell.length_c   1.000
_cell.angle_alpha   90.00
_cell.angle_beta   90.00
_cell.angle_gamma   90.00
#
_symmetry.space_group_name_H-M   'P 1'
#
loop_
_entity.id
_entity.type
_entity.pdbx_description
1 polymer ?
#
loop_
_entity_poly.entity_id
_entity_poly.type
_entity_poly.pdbx_seq_one_letter_code
_entity_poly.pdbx_strand_id
1 'polypeptide(L)'
;MLTTKNVYYNYKGKTVLNDVSMNLSTGVYGLLGPNGSGKTTLLRCIAGIIMPRKGTIEKPEKIGYLPQNFGMYPELTVYEALHYFAIIKGISSTKCDEAVMSGIELTNLEQQKHERIGNLSGGMVRRVGIAQAIIGEPDLIIVDEPTTGLDPEERMRFKNLIARISGTQTIIIATHIVDDVESLCDQIILLKNGKIICHEKTESLRNAANGFVYSVPWEERDRLTNPFTIMRDETANGQGFLRVLAPEQQPGIRVAPTLEDGYMFKIKGYYEIENN
;
A
#
# COMPACT_ATOMS: atom_id res chain seq x y z
N MET A 1 8.21 -4.44 -16.12
CA MET A 1 7.33 -5.60 -15.82
C MET A 1 7.89 -6.36 -14.64
N LEU A 2 7.06 -6.75 -13.68
CA LEU A 2 7.42 -7.55 -12.50
C LEU A 2 6.63 -8.86 -12.52
N THR A 3 7.31 -9.99 -12.44
CA THR A 3 6.66 -11.31 -12.38
C THR A 3 7.22 -12.11 -11.20
N THR A 4 6.33 -12.63 -10.34
CA THR A 4 6.70 -13.61 -9.31
C THR A 4 6.04 -14.94 -9.64
N LYS A 5 6.77 -16.07 -9.46
CA LYS A 5 6.27 -17.42 -9.70
C LYS A 5 6.59 -18.31 -8.52
N ASN A 6 5.56 -18.81 -7.86
CA ASN A 6 5.62 -19.77 -6.74
C ASN A 6 6.62 -19.33 -5.65
N VAL A 7 6.55 -18.09 -5.22
CA VAL A 7 7.49 -17.52 -4.23
C VAL A 7 7.13 -17.99 -2.83
N TYR A 8 8.12 -18.59 -2.16
CA TYR A 8 8.04 -19.05 -0.76
C TYR A 8 9.12 -18.38 0.08
N TYR A 9 8.78 -18.01 1.30
CA TYR A 9 9.74 -17.50 2.27
C TYR A 9 9.38 -17.90 3.70
N ASN A 10 10.41 -18.29 4.48
CA ASN A 10 10.27 -18.72 5.86
C ASN A 10 11.26 -17.96 6.76
N TYR A 11 10.80 -17.48 7.91
CA TYR A 11 11.65 -17.00 9.01
C TYR A 11 11.69 -18.06 10.11
N LYS A 12 12.90 -18.58 10.44
CA LYS A 12 13.10 -19.52 11.56
C LYS A 12 12.04 -20.64 11.61
N GLY A 13 11.74 -21.23 10.47
CA GLY A 13 10.76 -22.32 10.36
C GLY A 13 9.30 -21.88 10.18
N LYS A 14 8.95 -20.62 10.43
CA LYS A 14 7.60 -20.10 10.19
C LYS A 14 7.45 -19.64 8.74
N THR A 15 6.54 -20.25 8.00
CA THR A 15 6.20 -19.80 6.64
C THR A 15 5.52 -18.43 6.67
N VAL A 16 6.08 -17.48 5.90
CA VAL A 16 5.58 -16.11 5.78
C VAL A 16 5.05 -15.83 4.39
N LEU A 17 5.68 -16.38 3.34
CA LEU A 17 5.15 -16.39 1.98
C LEU A 17 4.94 -17.84 1.55
N ASN A 18 3.79 -18.10 0.96
CA ASN A 18 3.35 -19.44 0.58
C ASN A 18 2.70 -19.39 -0.80
N ASP A 19 3.47 -19.72 -1.83
CA ASP A 19 3.01 -19.79 -3.22
C ASP A 19 2.52 -18.44 -3.78
N VAL A 20 3.34 -17.41 -3.64
CA VAL A 20 2.98 -16.07 -4.13
C VAL A 20 3.36 -15.94 -5.61
N SER A 21 2.34 -15.84 -6.47
CA SER A 21 2.50 -15.66 -7.91
C SER A 21 1.69 -14.47 -8.38
N MET A 22 2.31 -13.52 -9.11
CA MET A 22 1.65 -12.35 -9.70
C MET A 22 2.44 -11.85 -10.90
N ASN A 23 1.75 -11.09 -11.76
CA ASN A 23 2.34 -10.42 -12.92
C ASN A 23 1.85 -8.99 -12.97
N LEU A 24 2.76 -8.01 -12.88
CA LEU A 24 2.46 -6.58 -12.86
C LEU A 24 3.13 -5.89 -14.04
N SER A 25 2.33 -5.15 -14.78
CA SER A 25 2.77 -4.22 -15.82
C SER A 25 2.89 -2.79 -15.25
N THR A 26 3.04 -1.81 -16.13
CA THR A 26 2.93 -0.39 -15.76
C THR A 26 1.58 -0.10 -15.10
N GLY A 27 1.58 0.65 -14.00
CA GLY A 27 0.39 1.01 -13.23
C GLY A 27 0.63 1.10 -11.74
N VAL A 28 -0.37 1.52 -10.99
CA VAL A 28 -0.32 1.66 -9.52
C VAL A 28 -1.10 0.54 -8.87
N TYR A 29 -0.42 -0.24 -8.03
CA TYR A 29 -0.94 -1.42 -7.37
C TYR A 29 -0.96 -1.24 -5.85
N GLY A 30 -2.11 -1.47 -5.24
CA GLY A 30 -2.25 -1.54 -3.79
C GLY A 30 -2.02 -2.97 -3.29
N LEU A 31 -0.99 -3.18 -2.46
CA LEU A 31 -0.78 -4.44 -1.76
C LEU A 31 -1.42 -4.33 -0.37
N LEU A 32 -2.65 -4.79 -0.25
CA LEU A 32 -3.42 -4.79 1.00
C LEU A 32 -3.30 -6.12 1.75
N GLY A 33 -3.50 -6.07 3.04
CA GLY A 33 -3.58 -7.24 3.90
C GLY A 33 -3.36 -6.90 5.38
N PRO A 34 -3.83 -7.74 6.30
CA PRO A 34 -3.66 -7.51 7.73
C PRO A 34 -2.18 -7.51 8.14
N ASN A 35 -1.91 -7.00 9.34
CA ASN A 35 -0.57 -7.04 9.91
C ASN A 35 -0.08 -8.50 10.00
N GLY A 36 1.18 -8.73 9.62
CA GLY A 36 1.75 -10.08 9.59
C GLY A 36 1.34 -10.95 8.39
N SER A 37 0.58 -10.43 7.41
CA SER A 37 0.21 -11.19 6.21
C SER A 37 1.39 -11.52 5.27
N GLY A 38 2.55 -10.82 5.42
CA GLY A 38 3.73 -11.03 4.61
C GLY A 38 4.07 -9.91 3.64
N LYS A 39 3.34 -8.77 3.64
CA LYS A 39 3.55 -7.62 2.72
C LYS A 39 5.00 -7.17 2.66
N THR A 40 5.56 -6.72 3.79
CA THR A 40 6.95 -6.26 3.87
C THR A 40 7.95 -7.33 3.45
N THR A 41 7.69 -8.62 3.75
CA THR A 41 8.56 -9.73 3.34
C THR A 41 8.52 -9.89 1.82
N LEU A 42 7.35 -9.83 1.20
CA LEU A 42 7.19 -9.89 -0.25
C LEU A 42 7.91 -8.72 -0.92
N LEU A 43 7.72 -7.49 -0.42
CA LEU A 43 8.38 -6.31 -0.94
C LEU A 43 9.92 -6.40 -0.84
N ARG A 44 10.45 -6.91 0.29
CA ARG A 44 11.89 -7.13 0.44
C ARG A 44 12.44 -8.21 -0.51
N CYS A 45 11.68 -9.25 -0.81
CA CYS A 45 12.04 -10.23 -1.84
C CYS A 45 12.07 -9.56 -3.23
N ILE A 46 11.06 -8.77 -3.58
CA ILE A 46 10.99 -8.05 -4.85
C ILE A 46 12.13 -7.04 -4.95
N ALA A 47 12.39 -6.27 -3.90
CA ALA A 47 13.52 -5.32 -3.87
C ALA A 47 14.89 -6.01 -3.96
N GLY A 48 14.97 -7.33 -3.69
CA GLY A 48 16.23 -8.10 -3.70
C GLY A 48 17.03 -7.98 -2.39
N ILE A 49 16.41 -7.45 -1.33
CA ILE A 49 17.02 -7.34 0.00
C ILE A 49 17.14 -8.72 0.66
N ILE A 50 16.16 -9.59 0.41
CA ILE A 50 16.17 -10.99 0.83
C ILE A 50 15.83 -11.88 -0.35
N MET A 51 16.44 -13.07 -0.39
CA MET A 51 16.20 -14.03 -1.47
C MET A 51 15.05 -14.98 -1.10
N PRO A 52 14.09 -15.25 -1.99
CA PRO A 52 13.07 -16.26 -1.75
C PRO A 52 13.70 -17.65 -1.55
N ARG A 53 13.05 -18.47 -0.74
CA ARG A 53 13.51 -19.85 -0.50
C ARG A 53 13.20 -20.78 -1.67
N LYS A 54 12.08 -20.50 -2.37
CA LYS A 54 11.66 -21.20 -3.59
C LYS A 54 10.93 -20.20 -4.49
N GLY A 55 10.84 -20.53 -5.76
CA GLY A 55 10.22 -19.71 -6.79
C GLY A 55 11.19 -18.72 -7.41
N THR A 56 10.68 -17.90 -8.31
CA THR A 56 11.46 -16.91 -9.07
C THR A 56 10.80 -15.53 -9.02
N ILE A 57 11.62 -14.49 -9.10
CA ILE A 57 11.21 -13.11 -9.23
C ILE A 57 11.96 -12.48 -10.40
N GLU A 58 11.22 -12.19 -11.46
CA GLU A 58 11.70 -11.42 -12.60
C GLU A 58 11.29 -9.97 -12.41
N LYS A 59 12.25 -9.05 -12.42
CA LYS A 59 12.02 -7.64 -12.05
C LYS A 59 12.94 -6.72 -12.85
N PRO A 60 12.60 -5.42 -13.00
CA PRO A 60 13.49 -4.45 -13.61
C PRO A 60 14.79 -4.29 -12.79
N GLU A 61 15.82 -3.78 -13.45
CA GLU A 61 17.10 -3.47 -12.78
C GLU A 61 16.98 -2.23 -11.89
N LYS A 62 16.29 -1.19 -12.38
CA LYS A 62 16.13 0.07 -11.66
C LYS A 62 14.93 0.00 -10.74
N ILE A 63 15.20 -0.14 -9.44
CA ILE A 63 14.18 -0.22 -8.41
C ILE A 63 14.36 0.90 -7.39
N GLY A 64 13.29 1.62 -7.12
CA GLY A 64 13.17 2.53 -5.97
C GLY A 64 12.44 1.83 -4.83
N TYR A 65 12.99 1.88 -3.62
CA TYR A 65 12.35 1.29 -2.45
C TYR A 65 12.32 2.26 -1.27
N LEU A 66 11.13 2.52 -0.77
CA LEU A 66 10.90 3.22 0.49
C LEU A 66 10.45 2.20 1.55
N PRO A 67 11.29 1.84 2.53
CA PRO A 67 10.89 0.96 3.61
C PRO A 67 9.96 1.66 4.61
N GLN A 68 9.22 0.87 5.39
CA GLN A 68 8.35 1.37 6.46
C GLN A 68 9.11 2.24 7.45
N ASN A 69 10.28 1.78 7.89
CA ASN A 69 11.19 2.54 8.74
C ASN A 69 12.33 3.08 7.87
N PHE A 70 12.14 4.28 7.33
CA PHE A 70 13.19 4.99 6.63
C PHE A 70 13.98 5.82 7.63
N GLY A 71 15.29 5.60 7.68
CA GLY A 71 16.24 6.38 8.46
C GLY A 71 17.39 6.84 7.60
N MET A 72 17.93 8.00 7.92
CA MET A 72 19.07 8.60 7.24
C MET A 72 20.01 9.23 8.28
N TYR A 73 21.25 9.47 7.90
CA TYR A 73 22.22 10.14 8.76
C TYR A 73 21.76 11.57 9.10
N PRO A 74 21.51 11.88 10.38
CA PRO A 74 20.91 13.16 10.80
C PRO A 74 21.83 14.37 10.53
N GLU A 75 23.13 14.14 10.35
CA GLU A 75 24.14 15.17 10.10
C GLU A 75 24.15 15.67 8.67
N LEU A 76 23.70 14.84 7.71
CA LEU A 76 23.64 15.20 6.30
C LEU A 76 22.51 16.19 6.03
N THR A 77 22.72 17.10 5.11
CA THR A 77 21.65 17.89 4.52
C THR A 77 20.78 17.05 3.59
N VAL A 78 19.57 17.51 3.28
CA VAL A 78 18.69 16.86 2.30
C VAL A 78 19.40 16.64 0.98
N TYR A 79 20.10 17.68 0.49
CA TYR A 79 20.86 17.60 -0.76
C TYR A 79 21.98 16.54 -0.70
N GLU A 80 22.80 16.54 0.35
CA GLU A 80 23.89 15.58 0.51
C GLU A 80 23.38 14.14 0.61
N ALA A 81 22.27 13.93 1.34
CA ALA A 81 21.63 12.63 1.47
C ALA A 81 21.13 12.10 0.12
N LEU A 82 20.45 12.94 -0.66
CA LEU A 82 19.93 12.56 -1.97
C LEU A 82 21.05 12.38 -3.00
N HIS A 83 22.09 13.19 -2.92
CA HIS A 83 23.30 13.06 -3.76
C HIS A 83 24.02 11.73 -3.49
N TYR A 84 24.14 11.35 -2.22
CA TYR A 84 24.68 10.04 -1.82
C TYR A 84 23.88 8.88 -2.46
N PHE A 85 22.54 8.92 -2.40
CA PHE A 85 21.72 7.91 -3.06
C PHE A 85 21.86 7.91 -4.58
N ALA A 86 21.98 9.08 -5.20
CA ALA A 86 22.17 9.18 -6.64
C ALA A 86 23.47 8.47 -7.08
N ILE A 87 24.56 8.65 -6.33
CA ILE A 87 25.84 7.97 -6.57
C ILE A 87 25.69 6.44 -6.40
N ILE A 88 25.08 5.98 -5.30
CA ILE A 88 24.90 4.54 -5.06
C ILE A 88 24.06 3.88 -6.15
N LYS A 89 23.07 4.60 -6.69
CA LYS A 89 22.26 4.13 -7.81
C LYS A 89 22.98 4.16 -9.16
N GLY A 90 24.24 4.58 -9.19
CA GLY A 90 25.05 4.59 -10.41
C GLY A 90 24.71 5.71 -11.38
N ILE A 91 24.04 6.77 -10.92
CA ILE A 91 23.80 7.96 -11.75
C ILE A 91 25.12 8.63 -12.05
N SER A 92 25.39 8.95 -13.33
CA SER A 92 26.63 9.59 -13.74
C SER A 92 26.81 10.95 -13.05
N SER A 93 28.04 11.31 -12.70
CA SER A 93 28.36 12.58 -12.02
C SER A 93 27.80 13.79 -12.75
N THR A 94 27.75 13.77 -14.08
CA THR A 94 27.20 14.85 -14.92
C THR A 94 25.69 15.02 -14.81
N LYS A 95 24.94 13.98 -14.38
CA LYS A 95 23.49 13.99 -14.21
C LYS A 95 23.05 13.94 -12.75
N CYS A 96 24.00 13.81 -11.81
CA CYS A 96 23.69 13.60 -10.41
C CYS A 96 22.93 14.80 -9.83
N ASP A 97 23.43 16.02 -10.06
CA ASP A 97 22.80 17.24 -9.55
C ASP A 97 21.39 17.46 -10.12
N GLU A 98 21.21 17.22 -11.42
CA GLU A 98 19.90 17.32 -12.08
C GLU A 98 18.91 16.33 -11.46
N ALA A 99 19.31 15.07 -11.28
CA ALA A 99 18.47 14.05 -10.68
C ALA A 99 18.10 14.36 -9.23
N VAL A 100 19.05 14.88 -8.44
CA VAL A 100 18.84 15.30 -7.05
C VAL A 100 17.86 16.47 -6.99
N MET A 101 18.07 17.50 -7.82
CA MET A 101 17.20 18.67 -7.84
C MET A 101 15.77 18.32 -8.27
N SER A 102 15.62 17.46 -9.29
CA SER A 102 14.31 16.93 -9.69
C SER A 102 13.61 16.18 -8.56
N GLY A 103 14.34 15.33 -7.81
CA GLY A 103 13.80 14.63 -6.63
C GLY A 103 13.35 15.59 -5.53
N ILE A 104 14.11 16.65 -5.27
CA ILE A 104 13.80 17.71 -4.29
C ILE A 104 12.52 18.45 -4.72
N GLU A 105 12.42 18.85 -5.99
CA GLU A 105 11.27 19.56 -6.53
C GLU A 105 9.99 18.69 -6.50
N LEU A 106 10.08 17.44 -6.94
CA LEU A 106 8.96 16.51 -6.93
C LEU A 106 8.39 16.28 -5.53
N THR A 107 9.22 16.38 -4.50
CA THR A 107 8.82 16.16 -3.11
C THR A 107 8.61 17.45 -2.29
N ASN A 108 8.66 18.62 -2.96
CA ASN A 108 8.51 19.95 -2.35
C ASN A 108 9.45 20.16 -1.15
N LEU A 109 10.75 19.89 -1.36
CA LEU A 109 11.81 20.04 -0.35
C LEU A 109 12.82 21.15 -0.71
N GLU A 110 12.47 22.05 -1.66
CA GLU A 110 13.39 23.10 -2.16
C GLU A 110 13.87 24.03 -1.05
N GLN A 111 13.00 24.38 -0.13
CA GLN A 111 13.34 25.27 1.00
C GLN A 111 14.23 24.56 2.02
N GLN A 112 14.12 23.23 2.15
CA GLN A 112 14.84 22.41 3.12
C GLN A 112 16.11 21.77 2.54
N LYS A 113 16.46 22.02 1.28
CA LYS A 113 17.56 21.30 0.62
C LYS A 113 18.90 21.38 1.33
N HIS A 114 19.16 22.49 2.03
CA HIS A 114 20.39 22.71 2.82
C HIS A 114 20.17 22.47 4.33
N GLU A 115 18.97 22.07 4.74
CA GLU A 115 18.66 21.72 6.12
C GLU A 115 19.14 20.31 6.44
N ARG A 116 19.65 20.11 7.66
CA ARG A 116 20.08 18.78 8.13
C ARG A 116 18.88 17.88 8.35
N ILE A 117 18.99 16.60 7.98
CA ILE A 117 17.95 15.59 8.17
C ILE A 117 17.46 15.53 9.62
N GLY A 118 18.37 15.67 10.59
CA GLY A 118 18.04 15.65 12.01
C GLY A 118 17.14 16.80 12.50
N ASN A 119 17.00 17.86 11.72
CA ASN A 119 16.16 19.01 12.05
C ASN A 119 14.76 18.93 11.39
N LEU A 120 14.56 17.96 10.51
CA LEU A 120 13.32 17.81 9.75
C LEU A 120 12.21 17.19 10.60
N SER A 121 10.95 17.56 10.31
CA SER A 121 9.78 16.84 10.82
C SER A 121 9.72 15.41 10.26
N GLY A 122 8.99 14.53 10.92
CA GLY A 122 8.80 13.15 10.45
C GLY A 122 8.22 13.08 9.03
N GLY A 123 7.27 13.96 8.69
CA GLY A 123 6.73 14.07 7.33
C GLY A 123 7.78 14.51 6.31
N MET A 124 8.65 15.46 6.66
CA MET A 124 9.76 15.89 5.79
C MET A 124 10.79 14.75 5.59
N VAL A 125 11.17 14.03 6.64
CA VAL A 125 12.04 12.84 6.52
C VAL A 125 11.42 11.81 5.60
N ARG A 126 10.11 11.60 5.69
CA ARG A 126 9.38 10.70 4.78
C ARG A 126 9.45 11.16 3.34
N ARG A 127 9.32 12.48 3.07
CA ARG A 127 9.50 13.06 1.74
C ARG A 127 10.90 12.87 1.19
N VAL A 128 11.94 12.99 2.02
CA VAL A 128 13.33 12.63 1.63
C VAL A 128 13.42 11.16 1.25
N GLY A 129 12.76 10.28 2.02
CA GLY A 129 12.67 8.85 1.72
C GLY A 129 11.98 8.55 0.38
N ILE A 130 10.96 9.31 0.03
CA ILE A 130 10.29 9.19 -1.28
C ILE A 130 11.20 9.72 -2.38
N ALA A 131 11.82 10.90 -2.19
CA ALA A 131 12.77 11.48 -3.14
C ALA A 131 13.86 10.48 -3.49
N GLN A 132 14.50 9.85 -2.49
CA GLN A 132 15.51 8.82 -2.77
C GLN A 132 14.93 7.62 -3.53
N ALA A 133 13.68 7.25 -3.31
CA ALA A 133 13.09 6.13 -4.03
C ALA A 133 12.92 6.45 -5.53
N ILE A 134 12.52 7.68 -5.88
CA ILE A 134 12.22 8.10 -7.27
C ILE A 134 13.43 8.60 -8.05
N ILE A 135 14.51 9.05 -7.40
CA ILE A 135 15.74 9.50 -8.07
C ILE A 135 16.27 8.44 -9.04
N GLY A 136 16.60 8.86 -10.25
CA GLY A 136 17.13 8.02 -11.32
C GLY A 136 16.05 7.29 -12.12
N GLU A 137 14.81 7.73 -11.99
CA GLU A 137 13.67 7.25 -12.79
C GLU A 137 13.57 5.71 -12.80
N PRO A 138 13.33 5.09 -11.65
CA PRO A 138 13.23 3.64 -11.57
C PRO A 138 11.99 3.13 -12.33
N ASP A 139 12.11 1.94 -12.94
CA ASP A 139 10.99 1.28 -13.63
C ASP A 139 9.99 0.66 -12.63
N LEU A 140 10.45 0.36 -11.41
CA LEU A 140 9.65 -0.17 -10.32
C LEU A 140 9.87 0.66 -9.05
N ILE A 141 8.80 1.19 -8.48
CA ILE A 141 8.79 1.90 -7.20
C ILE A 141 8.01 1.07 -6.19
N ILE A 142 8.63 0.80 -5.05
CA ILE A 142 8.05 0.05 -3.95
C ILE A 142 7.97 0.94 -2.73
N VAL A 143 6.79 1.07 -2.15
CA VAL A 143 6.55 1.94 -0.99
C VAL A 143 5.84 1.12 0.10
N ASP A 144 6.49 0.97 1.25
CA ASP A 144 5.98 0.17 2.37
C ASP A 144 5.43 1.11 3.46
N GLU A 145 4.11 1.06 3.70
CA GLU A 145 3.36 1.86 4.69
C GLU A 145 3.65 3.37 4.59
N PRO A 146 3.47 4.01 3.41
CA PRO A 146 3.95 5.38 3.17
C PRO A 146 3.25 6.46 4.01
N THR A 147 2.01 6.25 4.39
CA THR A 147 1.13 7.24 5.00
C THR A 147 0.93 7.03 6.50
N THR A 148 1.45 5.94 7.04
CA THR A 148 1.34 5.64 8.48
C THR A 148 2.02 6.73 9.31
N GLY A 149 1.25 7.35 10.23
CA GLY A 149 1.74 8.42 11.11
C GLY A 149 1.83 9.81 10.45
N LEU A 150 1.39 9.95 9.20
CA LEU A 150 1.29 11.26 8.54
C LEU A 150 -0.04 11.95 8.90
N ASP A 151 0.01 13.27 8.99
CA ASP A 151 -1.19 14.11 9.06
C ASP A 151 -1.94 14.14 7.71
N PRO A 152 -3.19 14.64 7.66
CA PRO A 152 -4.00 14.67 6.43
C PRO A 152 -3.34 15.47 5.29
N GLU A 153 -2.61 16.54 5.59
CA GLU A 153 -1.96 17.37 4.58
C GLU A 153 -0.80 16.61 3.91
N GLU A 154 0.05 15.96 4.70
CA GLU A 154 1.15 15.14 4.18
C GLU A 154 0.64 13.90 3.40
N ARG A 155 -0.48 13.29 3.82
CA ARG A 155 -1.14 12.23 3.03
C ARG A 155 -1.60 12.74 1.68
N MET A 156 -2.20 13.93 1.62
CA MET A 156 -2.63 14.53 0.36
C MET A 156 -1.44 14.83 -0.55
N ARG A 157 -0.34 15.36 0.01
CA ARG A 157 0.92 15.61 -0.74
C ARG A 157 1.48 14.31 -1.32
N PHE A 158 1.49 13.23 -0.53
CA PHE A 158 1.90 11.91 -1.02
C PHE A 158 1.02 11.44 -2.17
N LYS A 159 -0.31 11.55 -2.06
CA LYS A 159 -1.25 11.18 -3.11
C LYS A 159 -0.98 11.95 -4.40
N ASN A 160 -0.79 13.26 -4.32
CA ASN A 160 -0.49 14.11 -5.47
C ASN A 160 0.85 13.73 -6.13
N LEU A 161 1.85 13.38 -5.32
CA LEU A 161 3.14 12.92 -5.84
C LEU A 161 3.01 11.61 -6.60
N ILE A 162 2.32 10.60 -6.04
CA ILE A 162 2.09 9.33 -6.74
C ILE A 162 1.36 9.57 -8.06
N ALA A 163 0.32 10.41 -8.08
CA ALA A 163 -0.40 10.75 -9.31
C ALA A 163 0.49 11.43 -10.38
N ARG A 164 1.47 12.25 -9.96
CA ARG A 164 2.43 12.90 -10.88
C ARG A 164 3.44 11.94 -11.49
N ILE A 165 3.88 10.93 -10.74
CA ILE A 165 4.89 9.96 -11.19
C ILE A 165 4.26 8.69 -11.79
N SER A 166 2.95 8.47 -11.62
CA SER A 166 2.24 7.35 -12.23
C SER A 166 2.06 7.58 -13.72
N GLY A 167 2.42 6.65 -14.55
CA GLY A 167 2.21 6.75 -16.01
C GLY A 167 3.15 5.85 -16.81
N THR A 168 4.42 5.81 -16.45
CA THR A 168 5.43 5.01 -17.17
C THR A 168 6.05 3.90 -16.29
N GLN A 169 5.78 3.92 -15.00
CA GLN A 169 6.40 3.05 -14.00
C GLN A 169 5.42 2.05 -13.40
N THR A 170 5.93 0.98 -12.83
CA THR A 170 5.15 0.10 -11.94
C THR A 170 5.34 0.59 -10.51
N ILE A 171 4.25 0.93 -9.82
CA ILE A 171 4.29 1.41 -8.43
C ILE A 171 3.52 0.42 -7.55
N ILE A 172 4.16 -0.07 -6.48
CA ILE A 172 3.51 -0.94 -5.48
C ILE A 172 3.45 -0.18 -4.16
N ILE A 173 2.25 0.05 -3.65
CA ILE A 173 1.99 0.69 -2.37
C ILE A 173 1.46 -0.38 -1.41
N ALA A 174 2.28 -0.81 -0.44
CA ALA A 174 1.80 -1.71 0.60
C ALA A 174 1.29 -0.91 1.78
N THR A 175 0.07 -1.18 2.18
CA THR A 175 -0.55 -0.56 3.33
C THR A 175 -1.65 -1.44 3.93
N HIS A 176 -2.09 -1.12 5.12
CA HIS A 176 -3.30 -1.66 5.73
C HIS A 176 -4.45 -0.64 5.72
N ILE A 177 -4.22 0.58 5.22
CA ILE A 177 -5.20 1.67 5.15
C ILE A 177 -5.88 1.62 3.78
N VAL A 178 -7.14 1.21 3.77
CA VAL A 178 -7.92 1.00 2.53
C VAL A 178 -8.15 2.32 1.77
N ASP A 179 -8.41 3.42 2.48
CA ASP A 179 -8.67 4.74 1.90
C ASP A 179 -7.50 5.28 1.05
N ASP A 180 -6.26 4.93 1.43
CA ASP A 180 -5.10 5.36 0.67
C ASP A 180 -5.01 4.64 -0.69
N VAL A 181 -5.42 3.39 -0.72
CA VAL A 181 -5.40 2.56 -1.93
C VAL A 181 -6.56 2.92 -2.86
N GLU A 182 -7.73 3.20 -2.31
CA GLU A 182 -8.93 3.55 -3.09
C GLU A 182 -8.72 4.74 -4.02
N SER A 183 -7.96 5.72 -3.56
CA SER A 183 -7.73 6.96 -4.32
C SER A 183 -6.53 6.93 -5.24
N LEU A 184 -5.62 5.95 -5.11
CA LEU A 184 -4.34 5.92 -5.82
C LEU A 184 -4.19 4.73 -6.76
N CYS A 185 -4.84 3.60 -6.46
CA CYS A 185 -4.53 2.34 -7.10
C CYS A 185 -5.64 1.88 -8.04
N ASP A 186 -5.27 1.52 -9.27
CA ASP A 186 -6.20 0.94 -10.25
C ASP A 186 -6.51 -0.52 -9.93
N GLN A 187 -5.53 -1.21 -9.35
CA GLN A 187 -5.59 -2.63 -9.03
C GLN A 187 -5.13 -2.91 -7.60
N ILE A 188 -5.74 -3.92 -7.00
CA ILE A 188 -5.47 -4.34 -5.63
C ILE A 188 -5.05 -5.79 -5.60
N ILE A 189 -4.02 -6.07 -4.82
CA ILE A 189 -3.52 -7.40 -4.50
C ILE A 189 -3.79 -7.61 -3.01
N LEU A 190 -4.63 -8.58 -2.65
CA LEU A 190 -4.88 -8.94 -1.26
C LEU A 190 -3.98 -10.09 -0.83
N LEU A 191 -3.16 -9.81 0.18
CA LEU A 191 -2.28 -10.81 0.80
C LEU A 191 -2.83 -11.21 2.18
N LYS A 192 -3.12 -12.50 2.37
CA LYS A 192 -3.58 -13.07 3.64
C LYS A 192 -2.80 -14.34 3.93
N ASN A 193 -2.22 -14.45 5.13
CA ASN A 193 -1.45 -15.63 5.56
C ASN A 193 -0.38 -16.08 4.56
N GLY A 194 0.31 -15.11 3.94
CA GLY A 194 1.37 -15.36 2.96
C GLY A 194 0.89 -15.78 1.58
N LYS A 195 -0.41 -15.75 1.28
CA LYS A 195 -0.99 -16.09 -0.03
C LYS A 195 -1.72 -14.88 -0.62
N ILE A 196 -1.65 -14.74 -1.93
CA ILE A 196 -2.53 -13.83 -2.67
C ILE A 196 -3.91 -14.47 -2.74
N ILE A 197 -4.92 -13.82 -2.16
CA ILE A 197 -6.31 -14.29 -2.18
C ILE A 197 -7.12 -13.66 -3.31
N CYS A 198 -6.72 -12.48 -3.79
CA CYS A 198 -7.23 -11.90 -5.04
C CYS A 198 -6.25 -10.87 -5.62
N HIS A 199 -6.32 -10.68 -6.94
CA HIS A 199 -5.66 -9.61 -7.69
C HIS A 199 -6.67 -9.09 -8.71
N GLU A 200 -7.26 -7.93 -8.44
CA GLU A 200 -8.38 -7.40 -9.21
C GLU A 200 -8.40 -5.87 -9.22
N LYS A 201 -9.23 -5.27 -10.08
CA LYS A 201 -9.46 -3.82 -10.08
C LYS A 201 -10.08 -3.36 -8.77
N THR A 202 -9.75 -2.13 -8.36
CA THR A 202 -10.29 -1.50 -7.15
C THR A 202 -11.82 -1.52 -7.13
N GLU A 203 -12.47 -1.23 -8.27
CA GLU A 203 -13.92 -1.28 -8.42
C GLU A 203 -14.49 -2.69 -8.25
N SER A 204 -13.82 -3.71 -8.79
CA SER A 204 -14.25 -5.12 -8.65
C SER A 204 -14.21 -5.56 -7.19
N LEU A 205 -13.16 -5.18 -6.45
CA LEU A 205 -13.06 -5.49 -5.03
C LEU A 205 -14.18 -4.80 -4.23
N ARG A 206 -14.48 -3.52 -4.52
CA ARG A 206 -15.61 -2.82 -3.89
C ARG A 206 -16.91 -3.57 -4.13
N ASN A 207 -17.19 -3.91 -5.39
CA ASN A 207 -18.43 -4.57 -5.80
C ASN A 207 -18.56 -6.02 -5.31
N ALA A 208 -17.49 -6.65 -4.84
CA ALA A 208 -17.53 -8.00 -4.26
C ALA A 208 -18.45 -8.10 -3.03
N ALA A 209 -18.65 -7.00 -2.29
CA ALA A 209 -19.57 -6.96 -1.15
C ALA A 209 -20.98 -6.45 -1.52
N ASN A 210 -21.33 -6.34 -2.82
CA ASN A 210 -22.62 -5.84 -3.24
C ASN A 210 -23.75 -6.81 -2.82
N GLY A 211 -24.77 -6.28 -2.12
CA GLY A 211 -25.85 -7.08 -1.57
C GLY A 211 -25.60 -7.67 -0.17
N PHE A 212 -24.39 -7.53 0.37
CA PHE A 212 -23.96 -8.05 1.68
C PHE A 212 -23.74 -6.99 2.75
N VAL A 213 -23.98 -5.71 2.42
CA VAL A 213 -23.80 -4.57 3.34
C VAL A 213 -25.15 -4.01 3.74
N TYR A 214 -25.35 -3.88 5.04
CA TYR A 214 -26.60 -3.41 5.64
C TYR A 214 -26.37 -2.20 6.54
N SER A 215 -27.32 -1.25 6.50
CA SER A 215 -27.47 -0.19 7.51
C SER A 215 -28.58 -0.61 8.47
N VAL A 216 -28.20 -0.91 9.71
CA VAL A 216 -29.07 -1.47 10.73
C VAL A 216 -29.27 -0.46 11.84
N PRO A 217 -30.50 -0.08 12.21
CA PRO A 217 -30.74 0.79 13.36
C PRO A 217 -30.13 0.23 14.64
N TRP A 218 -29.61 1.09 15.50
CA TRP A 218 -28.97 0.67 16.76
C TRP A 218 -29.90 -0.18 17.67
N GLU A 219 -31.21 0.17 17.64
CA GLU A 219 -32.21 -0.56 18.43
C GLU A 219 -32.40 -2.01 17.94
N GLU A 220 -31.99 -2.32 16.71
CA GLU A 220 -32.11 -3.66 16.14
C GLU A 220 -30.81 -4.49 16.24
N ARG A 221 -29.81 -4.00 16.97
CA ARG A 221 -28.53 -4.68 17.15
C ARG A 221 -28.65 -6.12 17.64
N ASP A 222 -29.55 -6.35 18.61
CA ASP A 222 -29.75 -7.68 19.22
C ASP A 222 -30.47 -8.68 18.30
N ARG A 223 -30.97 -8.19 17.15
CA ARG A 223 -31.60 -9.01 16.10
C ARG A 223 -30.63 -9.47 15.02
N LEU A 224 -29.37 -9.06 15.09
CA LEU A 224 -28.36 -9.47 14.11
C LEU A 224 -28.16 -10.99 14.15
N THR A 225 -28.14 -11.62 12.97
CA THR A 225 -27.95 -13.07 12.81
C THR A 225 -26.53 -13.38 12.32
N ASN A 226 -25.86 -14.34 12.97
CA ASN A 226 -24.51 -14.76 12.61
C ASN A 226 -24.48 -15.63 11.33
N PRO A 227 -23.43 -15.54 10.51
CA PRO A 227 -22.22 -14.73 10.74
C PRO A 227 -22.38 -13.28 10.26
N PHE A 228 -21.90 -12.31 11.01
CA PHE A 228 -21.82 -10.91 10.62
C PHE A 228 -20.55 -10.22 11.13
N THR A 229 -20.25 -9.05 10.57
CA THR A 229 -19.17 -8.16 11.03
C THR A 229 -19.70 -6.73 11.10
N ILE A 230 -19.65 -6.10 12.27
CA ILE A 230 -19.92 -4.66 12.39
C ILE A 230 -18.69 -3.93 11.85
N MET A 231 -18.87 -3.15 10.80
CA MET A 231 -17.81 -2.39 10.16
C MET A 231 -17.54 -1.08 10.90
N ARG A 232 -18.61 -0.36 11.20
CA ARG A 232 -18.54 0.92 11.94
C ARG A 232 -19.92 1.36 12.42
N ASP A 233 -19.89 2.32 13.35
CA ASP A 233 -21.08 3.06 13.77
C ASP A 233 -21.25 4.27 12.85
N GLU A 234 -22.50 4.57 12.45
CA GLU A 234 -22.88 5.71 11.62
C GLU A 234 -23.99 6.50 12.30
N THR A 235 -23.99 7.81 12.11
CA THR A 235 -25.10 8.67 12.58
C THR A 235 -25.66 9.44 11.40
N ALA A 236 -26.98 9.31 11.20
CA ALA A 236 -27.71 10.04 10.17
C ALA A 236 -28.97 10.66 10.79
N ASN A 237 -29.19 11.96 10.58
CA ASN A 237 -30.36 12.68 11.07
C ASN A 237 -30.61 12.54 12.60
N GLY A 238 -29.53 12.45 13.40
CA GLY A 238 -29.64 12.26 14.85
C GLY A 238 -29.96 10.84 15.31
N GLN A 239 -30.05 9.88 14.40
CA GLN A 239 -30.24 8.46 14.69
C GLN A 239 -28.96 7.68 14.46
N GLY A 240 -28.68 6.70 15.33
CA GLY A 240 -27.54 5.79 15.23
C GLY A 240 -27.85 4.57 14.36
N PHE A 241 -26.89 4.19 13.52
CA PHE A 241 -26.94 3.02 12.69
C PHE A 241 -25.65 2.23 12.81
N LEU A 242 -25.72 0.93 12.56
CA LEU A 242 -24.58 0.05 12.41
C LEU A 242 -24.40 -0.26 10.92
N ARG A 243 -23.20 -0.06 10.39
CA ARG A 243 -22.83 -0.62 9.10
C ARG A 243 -22.38 -2.06 9.31
N VAL A 244 -23.14 -3.00 8.75
CA VAL A 244 -22.98 -4.45 8.98
C VAL A 244 -22.67 -5.15 7.66
N LEU A 245 -21.64 -5.98 7.66
CA LEU A 245 -21.31 -6.88 6.56
C LEU A 245 -21.70 -8.30 6.95
N ALA A 246 -22.54 -8.93 6.15
CA ALA A 246 -23.04 -10.28 6.44
C ALA A 246 -23.42 -11.03 5.15
N PRO A 247 -23.16 -12.36 5.07
CA PRO A 247 -23.56 -13.19 3.93
C PRO A 247 -25.07 -13.47 3.92
N GLU A 248 -25.73 -13.41 5.08
CA GLU A 248 -27.16 -13.64 5.21
C GLU A 248 -27.93 -12.34 5.42
N GLN A 249 -29.25 -12.39 5.17
CA GLN A 249 -30.17 -11.27 5.37
C GLN A 249 -30.12 -10.78 6.82
N GLN A 250 -29.93 -9.48 7.00
CA GLN A 250 -29.92 -8.82 8.30
C GLN A 250 -31.14 -7.88 8.44
N PRO A 251 -31.50 -7.47 9.67
CA PRO A 251 -32.42 -6.36 9.86
C PRO A 251 -31.86 -5.09 9.24
N GLY A 252 -32.73 -4.14 8.86
CA GLY A 252 -32.32 -2.90 8.21
C GLY A 252 -32.33 -2.95 6.68
N ILE A 253 -31.67 -1.98 6.06
CA ILE A 253 -31.69 -1.82 4.61
C ILE A 253 -30.31 -2.13 4.00
N ARG A 254 -30.31 -2.71 2.80
CA ARG A 254 -29.09 -2.90 2.02
C ARG A 254 -28.57 -1.54 1.54
N VAL A 255 -27.26 -1.35 1.65
CA VAL A 255 -26.57 -0.13 1.21
C VAL A 255 -25.43 -0.45 0.24
N ALA A 256 -25.04 0.53 -0.56
CA ALA A 256 -23.91 0.38 -1.47
C ALA A 256 -22.61 0.09 -0.71
N PRO A 257 -21.77 -0.85 -1.20
CA PRO A 257 -20.51 -1.19 -0.55
C PRO A 257 -19.46 -0.10 -0.76
N THR A 258 -18.57 0.05 0.21
CA THR A 258 -17.30 0.75 0.12
C THR A 258 -16.17 -0.23 -0.24
N LEU A 259 -14.99 0.29 -0.55
CA LEU A 259 -13.82 -0.58 -0.76
C LEU A 259 -13.45 -1.35 0.51
N GLU A 260 -13.65 -0.75 1.69
CA GLU A 260 -13.41 -1.39 2.99
C GLU A 260 -14.33 -2.61 3.19
N ASP A 261 -15.60 -2.50 2.79
CA ASP A 261 -16.54 -3.63 2.85
C ASP A 261 -16.08 -4.77 1.94
N GLY A 262 -15.67 -4.46 0.70
CA GLY A 262 -15.15 -5.45 -0.25
C GLY A 262 -13.88 -6.13 0.26
N TYR A 263 -12.95 -5.34 0.85
CA TYR A 263 -11.76 -5.86 1.51
C TYR A 263 -12.13 -6.82 2.65
N MET A 264 -13.00 -6.41 3.55
CA MET A 264 -13.42 -7.25 4.68
C MET A 264 -14.19 -8.48 4.23
N PHE A 265 -15.03 -8.38 3.20
CA PHE A 265 -15.74 -9.50 2.59
C PHE A 265 -14.76 -10.60 2.14
N LYS A 266 -13.70 -10.22 1.42
CA LYS A 266 -12.64 -11.16 1.00
C LYS A 266 -11.82 -11.68 2.19
N ILE A 267 -11.44 -10.82 3.13
CA ILE A 267 -10.65 -11.21 4.30
C ILE A 267 -11.41 -12.17 5.22
N LYS A 268 -12.71 -11.97 5.41
CA LYS A 268 -13.55 -12.87 6.23
C LYS A 268 -13.87 -14.19 5.53
N GLY A 269 -13.72 -14.26 4.21
CA GLY A 269 -14.05 -15.47 3.43
C GLY A 269 -15.56 -15.63 3.21
N TYR A 270 -16.35 -14.57 3.31
CA TYR A 270 -17.80 -14.64 3.10
C TYR A 270 -18.18 -15.08 1.67
N TYR A 271 -17.28 -14.86 0.68
CA TYR A 271 -17.43 -15.36 -0.69
C TYR A 271 -17.40 -16.91 -0.81
N GLU A 272 -16.84 -17.62 0.19
CA GLU A 272 -16.78 -19.08 0.21
C GLU A 272 -18.13 -19.68 0.64
N ILE A 273 -18.96 -18.91 1.35
CA ILE A 273 -20.26 -19.34 1.87
C ILE A 273 -21.30 -19.41 0.75
N GLU A 274 -21.18 -18.56 -0.30
CA GLU A 274 -22.08 -18.57 -1.46
C GLU A 274 -21.90 -19.79 -2.39
N ASN A 275 -20.71 -20.40 -2.38
CA ASN A 275 -20.35 -21.48 -3.30
C ASN A 275 -20.50 -22.88 -2.71
N ASN A 276 -20.99 -23.00 -1.47
CA ASN A 276 -21.34 -24.24 -0.79
C ASN A 276 -22.85 -24.33 -0.55
#